data_94dd247e1e9c05334e7a52c7a8358a78
#
_entry.id   94dd247e1e9c05334e7a52c7a8358a78
#
_cell.length_a   1.000
_cell.length_b   1.000
_cell.length_c   1.000
_cell.angle_alpha   90.00
_cell.angle_beta   90.00
_cell.angle_gamma   90.00
#
_symmetry.space_group_name_H-M   'P 1'
#
loop_
_entity.id
_entity.type
_entity.pdbx_description
1 polymer ?
#
loop_
_entity_poly.entity_id
_entity_poly.type
_entity_poly.pdbx_seq_one_letter_code
_entity_poly.pdbx_strand_id
1 'polypeptide(L)'
;DVSASGNFGTKDQFKRELATEIAAILAFSAIKNNDKVGVIFFTDKVEEFIPPKKGKKHILRIIREVLAFQPSRKKTDISEALEYFNSVIKRRSICFILSDFISAPFEKPLRIASKKHDLVALRIHDRRESSLPNVGLVPIQDAETEEMIFIDTSNKKIRLDFVKNRLDKINAVKKLLPNVGVDLIDISTGNDYIKPLINFFKGRGKKR
;
A
#
# COMPACT_ATOMS: atom_id res chain seq x y z
N ASP A 1 2.14 1.70 -4.13
CA ASP A 1 0.87 2.36 -4.45
C ASP A 1 1.02 3.88 -4.31
N VAL A 2 0.80 4.59 -5.40
CA VAL A 2 0.89 6.06 -5.46
C VAL A 2 -0.45 6.70 -5.88
N SER A 3 -1.54 5.94 -5.80
CA SER A 3 -2.90 6.39 -6.13
C SER A 3 -3.38 7.56 -5.25
N ALA A 4 -4.49 8.17 -5.64
CA ALA A 4 -5.07 9.32 -4.94
C ALA A 4 -5.47 9.02 -3.49
N SER A 5 -5.71 7.75 -3.13
CA SER A 5 -5.99 7.35 -1.75
C SER A 5 -4.84 7.70 -0.78
N GLY A 6 -3.61 7.80 -1.29
CA GLY A 6 -2.44 8.26 -0.53
C GLY A 6 -2.51 9.71 -0.06
N ASN A 7 -3.30 10.55 -0.73
CA ASN A 7 -3.48 11.96 -0.36
C ASN A 7 -4.48 12.16 0.80
N PHE A 8 -5.04 11.09 1.32
CA PHE A 8 -5.89 11.11 2.51
C PHE A 8 -5.03 11.01 3.77
N GLY A 9 -5.39 11.76 4.81
CA GLY A 9 -4.68 11.71 6.10
C GLY A 9 -5.23 12.69 7.12
N THR A 10 -4.71 12.60 8.34
CA THR A 10 -4.97 13.57 9.40
C THR A 10 -4.15 14.84 9.19
N LYS A 11 -4.43 15.91 9.98
CA LYS A 11 -3.65 17.16 9.94
C LYS A 11 -2.14 16.94 10.13
N ASP A 12 -1.76 15.84 10.80
CA ASP A 12 -0.40 15.62 11.24
C ASP A 12 0.43 14.76 10.26
N GLN A 13 -0.23 13.92 9.43
CA GLN A 13 0.50 13.06 8.48
C GLN A 13 -0.43 12.49 7.41
N PHE A 14 -0.02 12.58 6.14
CA PHE A 14 -0.69 11.91 5.02
C PHE A 14 -0.19 10.48 4.85
N LYS A 15 -1.05 9.58 4.36
CA LYS A 15 -0.65 8.18 4.08
C LYS A 15 0.55 8.10 3.12
N ARG A 16 0.60 9.01 2.14
CA ARG A 16 1.69 9.09 1.17
C ARG A 16 3.03 9.42 1.82
N GLU A 17 3.06 10.36 2.77
CA GLU A 17 4.28 10.71 3.51
C GLU A 17 4.77 9.52 4.31
N LEU A 18 3.86 8.84 5.02
CA LEU A 18 4.19 7.64 5.79
C LEU A 18 4.70 6.50 4.89
N ALA A 19 4.05 6.26 3.74
CA ALA A 19 4.52 5.27 2.76
C ALA A 19 5.93 5.59 2.25
N THR A 20 6.20 6.88 1.99
CA THR A 20 7.50 7.38 1.54
C THR A 20 8.58 7.19 2.59
N GLU A 21 8.30 7.52 3.85
CA GLU A 21 9.22 7.30 4.97
C GLU A 21 9.57 5.82 5.13
N ILE A 22 8.57 4.96 5.11
CA ILE A 22 8.76 3.50 5.20
C ILE A 22 9.59 2.98 4.03
N ALA A 23 9.28 3.40 2.79
CA ALA A 23 10.03 3.00 1.61
C ALA A 23 11.50 3.45 1.69
N ALA A 24 11.76 4.66 2.19
CA ALA A 24 13.10 5.17 2.41
C ALA A 24 13.86 4.34 3.45
N ILE A 25 13.24 4.00 4.58
CA ILE A 25 13.85 3.16 5.63
C ILE A 25 14.21 1.78 5.07
N LEU A 26 13.29 1.14 4.33
CA LEU A 26 13.54 -0.15 3.70
C LEU A 26 14.71 -0.08 2.70
N ALA A 27 14.75 0.97 1.88
CA ALA A 27 15.82 1.20 0.92
C ALA A 27 17.17 1.46 1.61
N PHE A 28 17.20 2.23 2.71
CA PHE A 28 18.42 2.44 3.50
C PHE A 28 18.91 1.16 4.17
N SER A 29 18.01 0.31 4.67
CA SER A 29 18.38 -0.98 5.25
C SER A 29 19.13 -1.86 4.23
N ALA A 30 18.71 -1.82 2.99
CA ALA A 30 19.34 -2.57 1.90
C ALA A 30 20.78 -2.10 1.57
N ILE A 31 21.12 -0.83 1.86
CA ILE A 31 22.51 -0.33 1.69
C ILE A 31 23.48 -1.09 2.58
N LYS A 32 23.11 -1.29 3.86
CA LYS A 32 23.96 -1.98 4.84
C LYS A 32 24.24 -3.43 4.43
N ASN A 33 23.26 -4.08 3.78
CA ASN A 33 23.35 -5.47 3.36
C ASN A 33 23.93 -5.62 1.93
N ASN A 34 24.25 -4.52 1.26
CA ASN A 34 24.67 -4.51 -0.15
C ASN A 34 23.67 -5.22 -1.09
N ASP A 35 22.37 -5.07 -0.80
CA ASP A 35 21.28 -5.66 -1.57
C ASP A 35 20.97 -4.84 -2.84
N LYS A 36 20.33 -5.52 -3.81
CA LYS A 36 19.74 -4.83 -4.96
C LYS A 36 18.36 -4.32 -4.61
N VAL A 37 18.10 -3.05 -4.87
CA VAL A 37 16.79 -2.42 -4.65
C VAL A 37 16.24 -1.91 -5.97
N GLY A 38 14.96 -2.19 -6.21
CA GLY A 38 14.15 -1.60 -7.28
C GLY A 38 12.82 -1.13 -6.73
N VAL A 39 12.09 -0.36 -7.49
CA VAL A 39 10.76 0.13 -7.13
C VAL A 39 9.83 0.09 -8.34
N ILE A 40 8.56 -0.21 -8.07
CA ILE A 40 7.45 -0.10 -9.01
C ILE A 40 6.47 0.89 -8.42
N PHE A 41 6.26 2.00 -9.11
CA PHE A 41 5.19 2.93 -8.81
C PHE A 41 3.95 2.53 -9.60
N PHE A 42 2.82 2.42 -8.93
CA PHE A 42 1.58 2.00 -9.58
C PHE A 42 0.36 2.73 -9.05
N THR A 43 -0.62 2.84 -9.92
CA THR A 43 -1.99 3.27 -9.70
C THR A 43 -2.93 2.17 -10.19
N ASP A 44 -3.87 2.43 -11.08
CA ASP A 44 -4.58 1.42 -11.89
C ASP A 44 -3.72 0.89 -13.05
N LYS A 45 -2.52 1.44 -13.21
CA LYS A 45 -1.46 0.95 -14.11
C LYS A 45 -0.10 1.13 -13.46
N VAL A 46 0.90 0.46 -14.04
CA VAL A 46 2.30 0.74 -13.67
C VAL A 46 2.68 2.09 -14.24
N GLU A 47 3.06 3.02 -13.37
CA GLU A 47 3.47 4.38 -13.71
C GLU A 47 4.96 4.47 -14.01
N GLU A 48 5.79 3.81 -13.18
CA GLU A 48 7.23 3.78 -13.35
C GLU A 48 7.84 2.51 -12.77
N PHE A 49 8.89 2.01 -13.40
CA PHE A 49 9.70 0.91 -12.91
C PHE A 49 11.18 1.28 -12.88
N ILE A 50 11.76 1.27 -11.70
CA ILE A 50 13.19 1.40 -11.51
C ILE A 50 13.77 0.00 -11.20
N PRO A 51 14.56 -0.59 -12.12
CA PRO A 51 15.01 -1.97 -11.96
C PRO A 51 16.00 -2.13 -10.80
N PRO A 52 16.07 -3.35 -10.19
CA PRO A 52 16.92 -3.61 -9.04
C PRO A 52 18.40 -3.47 -9.36
N LYS A 53 19.09 -2.53 -8.72
CA LYS A 53 20.53 -2.31 -8.79
C LYS A 53 21.12 -2.13 -7.39
N LYS A 54 22.43 -2.35 -7.26
CA LYS A 54 23.20 -2.09 -6.04
C LYS A 54 23.76 -0.67 -6.03
N GLY A 55 24.15 -0.26 -4.83
CA GLY A 55 24.96 0.94 -4.61
C GLY A 55 24.21 2.15 -4.09
N LYS A 56 24.92 2.92 -3.26
CA LYS A 56 24.38 4.07 -2.54
C LYS A 56 23.73 5.10 -3.48
N LYS A 57 24.39 5.41 -4.62
CA LYS A 57 23.86 6.39 -5.58
C LYS A 57 22.51 5.97 -6.16
N HIS A 58 22.34 4.66 -6.47
CA HIS A 58 21.10 4.14 -7.00
C HIS A 58 19.96 4.20 -5.96
N ILE A 59 20.24 3.85 -4.71
CA ILE A 59 19.25 3.88 -3.64
C ILE A 59 18.85 5.31 -3.30
N LEU A 60 19.79 6.26 -3.27
CA LEU A 60 19.48 7.67 -3.09
C LEU A 60 18.61 8.22 -4.25
N ARG A 61 18.82 7.74 -5.48
CA ARG A 61 17.93 8.05 -6.59
C ARG A 61 16.52 7.53 -6.33
N ILE A 62 16.36 6.26 -5.93
CA ILE A 62 15.04 5.68 -5.60
C ILE A 62 14.34 6.54 -4.54
N ILE A 63 15.03 6.90 -3.46
CA ILE A 63 14.44 7.71 -2.38
C ILE A 63 13.97 9.05 -2.92
N ARG A 64 14.76 9.72 -3.75
CA ARG A 64 14.38 10.98 -4.38
C ARG A 64 13.14 10.82 -5.26
N GLU A 65 13.08 9.76 -6.08
CA GLU A 65 11.92 9.48 -6.93
C GLU A 65 10.67 9.21 -6.08
N VAL A 66 10.78 8.40 -5.01
CA VAL A 66 9.65 8.14 -4.09
C VAL A 66 9.12 9.43 -3.46
N LEU A 67 10.00 10.36 -3.08
CA LEU A 67 9.63 11.66 -2.52
C LEU A 67 8.95 12.60 -3.52
N ALA A 68 9.47 12.62 -4.76
CA ALA A 68 9.07 13.59 -5.79
C ALA A 68 7.99 13.07 -6.74
N PHE A 69 7.66 11.77 -6.69
CA PHE A 69 6.77 11.15 -7.66
C PHE A 69 5.38 11.79 -7.69
N GLN A 70 4.89 12.12 -8.87
CA GLN A 70 3.55 12.63 -9.10
C GLN A 70 2.80 11.62 -9.98
N PRO A 71 1.77 10.94 -9.45
CA PRO A 71 1.01 9.98 -10.23
C PRO A 71 0.18 10.67 -11.31
N SER A 72 0.08 10.03 -12.46
CA SER A 72 -0.76 10.50 -13.58
C SER A 72 -2.23 10.08 -13.42
N ARG A 73 -2.49 9.07 -12.58
CA ARG A 73 -3.80 8.45 -12.38
C ARG A 73 -4.21 8.41 -10.92
N LYS A 74 -5.51 8.21 -10.67
CA LYS A 74 -6.09 8.30 -9.32
C LYS A 74 -6.50 6.95 -8.74
N LYS A 75 -6.89 5.99 -9.59
CA LYS A 75 -7.41 4.67 -9.17
C LYS A 75 -6.28 3.75 -8.71
N THR A 76 -6.63 2.62 -8.09
CA THR A 76 -5.68 1.61 -7.62
C THR A 76 -6.02 0.25 -8.20
N ASP A 77 -5.05 -0.41 -8.84
CA ASP A 77 -5.13 -1.81 -9.24
C ASP A 77 -3.86 -2.57 -8.82
N ILE A 78 -3.97 -3.31 -7.72
CA ILE A 78 -2.88 -4.15 -7.21
C ILE A 78 -2.63 -5.35 -8.12
N SER A 79 -3.66 -5.83 -8.85
CA SER A 79 -3.53 -6.95 -9.78
C SER A 79 -2.55 -6.62 -10.90
N GLU A 80 -2.73 -5.47 -11.54
CA GLU A 80 -1.85 -4.96 -12.60
C GLU A 80 -0.39 -4.84 -12.12
N ALA A 81 -0.19 -4.26 -10.94
CA ALA A 81 1.14 -4.12 -10.34
C ALA A 81 1.82 -5.47 -10.08
N LEU A 82 1.07 -6.46 -9.58
CA LEU A 82 1.58 -7.80 -9.30
C LEU A 82 1.85 -8.60 -10.58
N GLU A 83 1.01 -8.47 -11.60
CA GLU A 83 1.22 -9.09 -12.91
C GLU A 83 2.49 -8.55 -13.56
N TYR A 84 2.66 -7.22 -13.55
CA TYR A 84 3.88 -6.60 -14.03
C TYR A 84 5.11 -7.05 -13.22
N PHE A 85 5.03 -7.04 -11.87
CA PHE A 85 6.11 -7.53 -11.01
C PHE A 85 6.50 -8.97 -11.36
N ASN A 86 5.55 -9.88 -11.53
CA ASN A 86 5.77 -11.27 -11.92
C ASN A 86 6.44 -11.39 -13.30
N SER A 87 6.14 -10.44 -14.22
CA SER A 87 6.69 -10.42 -15.58
C SER A 87 8.14 -9.95 -15.62
N VAL A 88 8.51 -8.95 -14.80
CA VAL A 88 9.85 -8.31 -14.87
C VAL A 88 10.84 -8.87 -13.85
N ILE A 89 10.39 -9.39 -12.70
CA ILE A 89 11.28 -9.93 -11.66
C ILE A 89 11.35 -11.45 -11.76
N LYS A 90 12.45 -11.96 -12.34
CA LYS A 90 12.64 -13.40 -12.57
C LYS A 90 13.29 -14.15 -11.40
N ARG A 91 14.09 -13.46 -10.60
CA ARG A 91 14.81 -14.06 -9.45
C ARG A 91 13.99 -13.89 -8.17
N ARG A 92 14.05 -14.89 -7.29
CA ARG A 92 13.44 -14.81 -5.98
C ARG A 92 13.90 -13.54 -5.25
N SER A 93 12.96 -12.76 -4.76
CA SER A 93 13.19 -11.46 -4.13
C SER A 93 12.27 -11.28 -2.94
N ILE A 94 12.64 -10.40 -2.01
CA ILE A 94 11.71 -9.89 -1.00
C ILE A 94 10.99 -8.70 -1.66
N CYS A 95 9.66 -8.70 -1.62
CA CYS A 95 8.85 -7.63 -2.17
C CYS A 95 7.95 -7.04 -1.07
N PHE A 96 8.09 -5.75 -0.85
CA PHE A 96 7.23 -4.98 0.05
C PHE A 96 6.15 -4.28 -0.76
N ILE A 97 4.88 -4.55 -0.46
CA ILE A 97 3.73 -3.92 -1.10
C ILE A 97 3.16 -2.90 -0.12
N LEU A 98 3.31 -1.62 -0.44
CA LEU A 98 2.81 -0.50 0.38
C LEU A 98 1.51 0.00 -0.24
N SER A 99 0.36 -0.22 0.42
CA SER A 99 -0.97 0.18 -0.05
C SER A 99 -1.97 0.17 1.11
N ASP A 100 -3.16 0.73 0.92
CA ASP A 100 -4.30 0.50 1.82
C ASP A 100 -5.06 -0.80 1.48
N PHE A 101 -4.69 -1.46 0.37
CA PHE A 101 -5.27 -2.70 -0.16
C PHE A 101 -6.76 -2.61 -0.49
N ILE A 102 -7.27 -1.40 -0.76
CA ILE A 102 -8.62 -1.19 -1.24
C ILE A 102 -8.57 -1.09 -2.77
N SER A 103 -8.73 -2.21 -3.42
CA SER A 103 -8.57 -2.39 -4.86
C SER A 103 -9.55 -3.45 -5.38
N ALA A 104 -9.64 -3.59 -6.69
CA ALA A 104 -10.24 -4.74 -7.35
C ALA A 104 -9.59 -6.06 -6.86
N PRO A 105 -10.23 -7.22 -7.05
CA PRO A 105 -9.68 -8.50 -6.63
C PRO A 105 -8.28 -8.78 -7.22
N PHE A 106 -7.30 -9.09 -6.36
CA PHE A 106 -5.90 -9.34 -6.74
C PHE A 106 -5.36 -10.69 -6.24
N GLU A 107 -6.24 -11.59 -5.80
CA GLU A 107 -5.83 -12.88 -5.21
C GLU A 107 -5.00 -13.75 -6.17
N LYS A 108 -5.41 -13.85 -7.44
CA LYS A 108 -4.73 -14.72 -8.43
C LYS A 108 -3.27 -14.30 -8.67
N PRO A 109 -2.96 -13.05 -9.05
CA PRO A 109 -1.57 -12.63 -9.24
C PRO A 109 -0.77 -12.62 -7.93
N LEU A 110 -1.41 -12.38 -6.78
CA LEU A 110 -0.77 -12.48 -5.46
C LEU A 110 -0.32 -13.91 -5.15
N ARG A 111 -1.14 -14.93 -5.41
CA ARG A 111 -0.76 -16.34 -5.26
C ARG A 111 0.42 -16.73 -6.15
N ILE A 112 0.48 -16.21 -7.37
CA ILE A 112 1.59 -16.46 -8.27
C ILE A 112 2.87 -15.84 -7.71
N ALA A 113 2.79 -14.59 -7.28
CA ALA A 113 3.93 -13.87 -6.72
C ALA A 113 4.44 -14.50 -5.42
N SER A 114 3.54 -14.90 -4.49
CA SER A 114 3.92 -15.48 -3.20
C SER A 114 4.61 -16.84 -3.30
N LYS A 115 4.31 -17.62 -4.35
CA LYS A 115 5.01 -18.88 -4.62
C LYS A 115 6.46 -18.68 -5.08
N LYS A 116 6.74 -17.56 -5.73
CA LYS A 116 8.04 -17.26 -6.35
C LYS A 116 8.90 -16.34 -5.49
N HIS A 117 8.28 -15.42 -4.79
CA HIS A 117 8.91 -14.36 -4.04
C HIS A 117 8.49 -14.38 -2.57
N ASP A 118 9.22 -13.68 -1.74
CA ASP A 118 8.88 -13.45 -0.34
C ASP A 118 8.13 -12.11 -0.23
N LEU A 119 6.80 -12.17 -0.04
CA LEU A 119 5.95 -11.00 -0.05
C LEU A 119 5.64 -10.52 1.36
N VAL A 120 5.70 -9.21 1.55
CA VAL A 120 5.31 -8.50 2.76
C VAL A 120 4.35 -7.38 2.40
N ALA A 121 3.13 -7.47 2.89
CA ALA A 121 2.11 -6.43 2.75
C ALA A 121 2.23 -5.42 3.90
N LEU A 122 2.44 -4.16 3.56
CA LEU A 122 2.43 -3.02 4.48
C LEU A 122 1.14 -2.25 4.25
N ARG A 123 0.10 -2.55 5.05
CA ARG A 123 -1.17 -1.84 4.94
C ARG A 123 -1.08 -0.50 5.65
N ILE A 124 -1.17 0.57 4.89
CA ILE A 124 -1.13 1.94 5.38
C ILE A 124 -2.53 2.51 5.35
N HIS A 125 -3.05 2.94 6.50
CA HIS A 125 -4.42 3.44 6.61
C HIS A 125 -4.52 4.61 7.59
N ASP A 126 -5.56 5.40 7.44
CA ASP A 126 -5.94 6.42 8.41
C ASP A 126 -7.19 5.97 9.18
N ARG A 127 -7.22 6.25 10.49
CA ARG A 127 -8.38 5.89 11.33
C ARG A 127 -9.66 6.59 10.90
N ARG A 128 -9.58 7.80 10.35
CA ARG A 128 -10.73 8.57 9.87
C ARG A 128 -11.37 7.96 8.62
N GLU A 129 -10.63 7.17 7.86
CA GLU A 129 -11.21 6.42 6.74
C GLU A 129 -12.22 5.35 7.18
N SER A 130 -12.20 4.95 8.45
CA SER A 130 -13.09 3.94 9.00
C SER A 130 -14.43 4.48 9.45
N SER A 131 -14.67 5.79 9.33
CA SER A 131 -15.92 6.43 9.77
C SER A 131 -16.34 7.50 8.77
N LEU A 132 -17.63 7.63 8.58
CA LEU A 132 -18.23 8.72 7.82
C LEU A 132 -18.82 9.72 8.85
N PRO A 133 -18.26 10.95 8.96
CA PRO A 133 -18.76 11.93 9.94
C PRO A 133 -20.16 12.40 9.57
N ASN A 134 -20.96 12.79 10.58
CA ASN A 134 -22.26 13.39 10.36
C ASN A 134 -22.09 14.88 10.04
N VAL A 135 -22.04 15.21 8.77
CA VAL A 135 -21.83 16.59 8.26
C VAL A 135 -22.89 17.00 7.22
N GLY A 136 -24.01 16.26 7.17
CA GLY A 136 -25.08 16.50 6.21
C GLY A 136 -24.81 15.94 4.83
N LEU A 137 -25.25 16.63 3.80
CA LEU A 137 -25.11 16.22 2.41
C LEU A 137 -23.69 16.49 1.92
N VAL A 138 -22.97 15.43 1.52
CA VAL A 138 -21.56 15.50 1.07
C VAL A 138 -21.48 15.02 -0.37
N PRO A 139 -20.83 15.77 -1.27
CA PRO A 139 -20.51 15.28 -2.59
C PRO A 139 -19.36 14.24 -2.48
N ILE A 140 -19.59 13.05 -2.97
CA ILE A 140 -18.57 12.00 -3.07
C ILE A 140 -18.43 11.65 -4.55
N GLN A 141 -17.18 11.60 -5.03
CA GLN A 141 -16.93 11.14 -6.38
C GLN A 141 -16.92 9.61 -6.39
N ASP A 142 -17.78 9.00 -7.21
CA ASP A 142 -17.76 7.58 -7.45
C ASP A 142 -16.44 7.17 -8.09
N ALA A 143 -15.79 6.16 -7.52
CA ALA A 143 -14.45 5.74 -7.95
C ALA A 143 -14.45 5.03 -9.32
N GLU A 144 -15.61 4.49 -9.76
CA GLU A 144 -15.73 3.74 -11.00
C GLU A 144 -16.23 4.62 -12.15
N THR A 145 -17.29 5.42 -11.90
CA THR A 145 -17.92 6.24 -12.92
C THR A 145 -17.35 7.66 -12.98
N GLU A 146 -16.61 8.08 -11.95
CA GLU A 146 -16.15 9.47 -11.72
C GLU A 146 -17.30 10.49 -11.53
N GLU A 147 -18.54 10.02 -11.45
CA GLU A 147 -19.70 10.86 -11.20
C GLU A 147 -19.74 11.38 -9.77
N MET A 148 -20.23 12.60 -9.61
CA MET A 148 -20.45 13.19 -8.28
C MET A 148 -21.79 12.70 -7.73
N ILE A 149 -21.73 11.91 -6.67
CA ILE A 149 -22.91 11.41 -5.95
C ILE A 149 -23.04 12.18 -4.64
N PHE A 150 -24.24 12.66 -4.35
CA PHE A 150 -24.51 13.28 -3.05
C PHE A 150 -24.96 12.23 -2.04
N ILE A 151 -24.21 12.10 -0.97
CA ILE A 151 -24.52 11.17 0.12
C ILE A 151 -24.95 11.98 1.36
N ASP A 152 -26.14 11.69 1.86
CA ASP A 152 -26.62 12.28 3.10
C ASP A 152 -25.99 11.54 4.31
N THR A 153 -24.95 12.15 4.85
CA THR A 153 -24.26 11.63 6.03
C THR A 153 -25.00 11.86 7.34
N SER A 154 -26.12 12.61 7.37
CA SER A 154 -26.99 12.69 8.52
C SER A 154 -27.75 11.38 8.76
N ASN A 155 -27.98 10.59 7.70
CA ASN A 155 -28.60 9.29 7.77
C ASN A 155 -27.70 8.25 8.45
N LYS A 156 -28.11 7.79 9.64
CA LYS A 156 -27.36 6.81 10.44
C LYS A 156 -27.14 5.49 9.70
N LYS A 157 -28.12 5.04 8.91
CA LYS A 157 -28.02 3.78 8.15
C LYS A 157 -26.90 3.86 7.10
N ILE A 158 -26.83 4.96 6.36
CA ILE A 158 -25.76 5.18 5.35
C ILE A 158 -24.38 5.15 6.01
N ARG A 159 -24.23 5.80 7.17
CA ARG A 159 -22.94 5.76 7.89
C ARG A 159 -22.57 4.36 8.36
N LEU A 160 -23.53 3.58 8.87
CA LEU A 160 -23.30 2.20 9.31
C LEU A 160 -22.96 1.27 8.14
N ASP A 161 -23.67 1.39 7.04
CA ASP A 161 -23.41 0.59 5.83
C ASP A 161 -22.02 0.90 5.26
N PHE A 162 -21.61 2.17 5.25
CA PHE A 162 -20.26 2.56 4.85
C PHE A 162 -19.19 1.89 5.72
N VAL A 163 -19.33 1.97 7.04
CA VAL A 163 -18.38 1.34 7.99
C VAL A 163 -18.33 -0.17 7.79
N LYS A 164 -19.49 -0.81 7.67
CA LYS A 164 -19.61 -2.25 7.47
C LYS A 164 -18.91 -2.69 6.18
N ASN A 165 -19.25 -2.07 5.05
CA ASN A 165 -18.65 -2.41 3.75
C ASN A 165 -17.13 -2.25 3.77
N ARG A 166 -16.62 -1.21 4.45
CA ARG A 166 -15.18 -1.00 4.57
C ARG A 166 -14.52 -2.06 5.44
N LEU A 167 -15.12 -2.40 6.59
CA LEU A 167 -14.63 -3.46 7.47
C LEU A 167 -14.62 -4.81 6.77
N ASP A 168 -15.64 -5.13 6.00
CA ASP A 168 -15.74 -6.39 5.25
C ASP A 168 -14.60 -6.50 4.23
N LYS A 169 -14.30 -5.43 3.48
CA LYS A 169 -13.15 -5.38 2.56
C LYS A 169 -11.82 -5.58 3.29
N ILE A 170 -11.61 -4.86 4.41
CA ILE A 170 -10.39 -4.98 5.21
C ILE A 170 -10.23 -6.39 5.77
N ASN A 171 -11.30 -6.97 6.30
CA ASN A 171 -11.27 -8.33 6.85
C ASN A 171 -11.01 -9.38 5.77
N ALA A 172 -11.54 -9.20 4.57
CA ALA A 172 -11.23 -10.07 3.42
C ALA A 172 -9.73 -10.05 3.10
N VAL A 173 -9.10 -8.88 3.06
CA VAL A 173 -7.66 -8.74 2.84
C VAL A 173 -6.85 -9.37 3.98
N LYS A 174 -7.23 -9.12 5.24
CA LYS A 174 -6.58 -9.70 6.43
C LYS A 174 -6.65 -11.23 6.48
N LYS A 175 -7.68 -11.82 5.89
CA LYS A 175 -7.81 -13.28 5.72
C LYS A 175 -7.01 -13.79 4.51
N LEU A 176 -7.07 -13.08 3.39
CA LEU A 176 -6.43 -13.48 2.15
C LEU A 176 -4.90 -13.57 2.29
N LEU A 177 -4.26 -12.52 2.81
CA LEU A 177 -2.81 -12.41 2.83
C LEU A 177 -2.11 -13.59 3.54
N PRO A 178 -2.46 -13.96 4.79
CA PRO A 178 -1.86 -15.12 5.45
C PRO A 178 -2.16 -16.45 4.74
N ASN A 179 -3.37 -16.60 4.18
CA ASN A 179 -3.78 -17.82 3.46
C ASN A 179 -2.94 -18.09 2.20
N VAL A 180 -2.32 -17.05 1.64
CA VAL A 180 -1.40 -17.18 0.50
C VAL A 180 0.06 -17.05 0.89
N GLY A 181 0.38 -17.07 2.19
CA GLY A 181 1.75 -17.01 2.70
C GLY A 181 2.39 -15.63 2.62
N VAL A 182 1.59 -14.56 2.65
CA VAL A 182 2.05 -13.18 2.65
C VAL A 182 1.95 -12.61 4.06
N ASP A 183 3.07 -12.11 4.58
CA ASP A 183 3.07 -11.43 5.88
C ASP A 183 2.36 -10.07 5.78
N LEU A 184 1.62 -9.70 6.82
CA LEU A 184 0.92 -8.43 6.91
C LEU A 184 1.44 -7.60 8.08
N ILE A 185 1.82 -6.36 7.79
CA ILE A 185 2.10 -5.32 8.78
C ILE A 185 1.04 -4.23 8.61
N ASP A 186 0.28 -3.97 9.66
CA ASP A 186 -0.82 -3.00 9.66
C ASP A 186 -0.34 -1.70 10.34
N ILE A 187 -0.31 -0.59 9.61
CA ILE A 187 0.26 0.69 10.06
C ILE A 187 -0.78 1.78 9.87
N SER A 188 -1.06 2.50 10.96
CA SER A 188 -1.97 3.65 10.96
C SER A 188 -1.19 4.96 11.00
N THR A 189 -1.63 5.95 10.23
CA THR A 189 -1.13 7.33 10.35
C THR A 189 -1.22 7.84 11.78
N GLY A 190 -0.27 8.69 12.19
CA GLY A 190 -0.21 9.25 13.53
C GLY A 190 0.21 8.29 14.64
N ASN A 191 0.57 7.05 14.34
CA ASN A 191 1.11 6.08 15.29
C ASN A 191 2.59 5.78 15.03
N ASP A 192 3.28 5.28 16.07
CA ASP A 192 4.65 4.78 15.93
C ASP A 192 4.66 3.54 15.01
N TYR A 193 5.15 3.69 13.79
CA TYR A 193 5.29 2.63 12.80
C TYR A 193 6.65 1.91 12.88
N ILE A 194 7.63 2.49 13.58
CA ILE A 194 8.99 1.94 13.68
C ILE A 194 8.98 0.64 14.48
N LYS A 195 8.26 0.61 15.61
CA LYS A 195 8.16 -0.58 16.47
C LYS A 195 7.57 -1.79 15.73
N PRO A 196 6.41 -1.69 15.02
CA PRO A 196 5.89 -2.80 14.22
C PRO A 196 6.90 -3.33 13.19
N LEU A 197 7.61 -2.45 12.49
CA LEU A 197 8.64 -2.83 11.52
C LEU A 197 9.81 -3.56 12.17
N ILE A 198 10.37 -3.03 13.26
CA ILE A 198 11.48 -3.65 13.98
C ILE A 198 11.06 -5.03 14.50
N ASN A 199 9.88 -5.16 15.12
CA ASN A 199 9.38 -6.42 15.65
C ASN A 199 9.21 -7.47 14.54
N PHE A 200 8.70 -7.06 13.40
CA PHE A 200 8.57 -7.92 12.23
C PHE A 200 9.93 -8.45 11.76
N PHE A 201 10.92 -7.58 11.56
CA PHE A 201 12.26 -8.02 11.13
C PHE A 201 12.99 -8.87 12.15
N LYS A 202 12.88 -8.56 13.46
CA LYS A 202 13.42 -9.39 14.54
C LYS A 202 12.78 -10.78 14.57
N GLY A 203 11.46 -10.85 14.35
CA GLY A 203 10.73 -12.13 14.29
C GLY A 203 11.17 -13.01 13.12
N ARG A 204 11.43 -12.41 11.96
CA ARG A 204 11.94 -13.13 10.77
C ARG A 204 13.39 -13.59 10.92
N GLY A 205 14.24 -12.81 11.58
CA GLY A 205 15.64 -13.18 11.83
C GLY A 205 15.78 -14.42 12.73
N LYS A 206 14.78 -14.72 13.56
CA LYS A 206 14.74 -15.91 14.43
C LYS A 206 14.19 -17.17 13.75
N LYS A 207 13.51 -17.02 12.60
CA LYS A 207 12.91 -18.14 11.84
C LYS A 207 13.82 -18.67 10.72
N ARG A 208 14.95 -18.06 10.50
CA ARG A 208 16.04 -18.52 9.61
C ARG A 208 17.18 -19.05 10.45
#